data_1f8e24531fceb767e0758b26c90f1b3e
#
_entry.id   1f8e24531fceb767e0758b26c90f1b3e
#
_cell.length_a   1.000
_cell.length_b   1.000
_cell.length_c   1.000
_cell.angle_alpha   90.00
_cell.angle_beta   90.00
_cell.angle_gamma   90.00
#
_symmetry.space_group_name_H-M   'P 1'
#
loop_
_entity.id
_entity.type
_entity.pdbx_description
1 polymer ?
#
loop_
_entity_poly.entity_id
_entity_poly.type
_entity_poly.pdbx_seq_one_letter_code
_entity_poly.pdbx_strand_id
1 'polypeptide(L)'
;MKIILNRLAISEAVAPLMCAISGKSTLSAIEGILIDATGEDTCTMTTFDLEKGMRITVAAEICEPGAAIVNAQKFVQTLRVMEGDFVTLTVDEKNLACIESGKSVHRMNSLPASEYPTVPRLVTEDGFVIGQSVLKEMLTKVMHAMASNDQRPVLNGCFFRIEEGRLMAVSCDSFRLAKCAVSTEIENKNEDGSDLRFSFIIPTKTVGELYKLLKDDERETVRIYLSRKTIVFNIGSMIFFSRLIEGQYIDFDRIILNTHRIFATVNREELIASLDRAALVTEEKVAGSVRSHVKLLFEGNLLKISAISALGSTYDEMEIEHEGIDLLIAFNNRFLIDCLRASDEEKVRISMTSALTSINVEPAEKKEDSEELFMLLPVRMKE
;
A
#
# COMPACT_ATOMS: atom_id res chain seq x y z
N MET A 1 9.75 -21.78 -29.14
CA MET A 1 10.52 -21.21 -28.00
C MET A 1 10.98 -22.33 -27.11
N LYS A 2 12.28 -22.36 -26.74
CA LYS A 2 12.81 -23.33 -25.76
C LYS A 2 13.87 -22.64 -24.89
N ILE A 3 13.66 -22.66 -23.57
CA ILE A 3 14.56 -22.02 -22.58
C ILE A 3 14.81 -22.94 -21.39
N ILE A 4 15.99 -22.82 -20.79
CA ILE A 4 16.37 -23.52 -19.56
C ILE A 4 16.63 -22.48 -18.47
N LEU A 5 16.00 -22.66 -17.31
CA LEU A 5 16.01 -21.75 -16.18
C LEU A 5 16.46 -22.46 -14.91
N ASN A 6 17.19 -21.78 -14.04
CA ASN A 6 17.44 -22.29 -12.70
C ASN A 6 16.11 -22.29 -11.92
N ARG A 7 15.70 -23.46 -11.39
CA ARG A 7 14.37 -23.65 -10.77
C ARG A 7 14.17 -22.79 -9.52
N LEU A 8 15.18 -22.68 -8.66
CA LEU A 8 15.04 -21.88 -7.44
C LEU A 8 14.95 -20.40 -7.79
N ALA A 9 15.86 -19.90 -8.62
CA ALA A 9 15.89 -18.52 -9.05
C ALA A 9 14.58 -18.08 -9.72
N ILE A 10 14.03 -18.91 -10.63
CA ILE A 10 12.76 -18.58 -11.28
C ILE A 10 11.57 -18.66 -10.33
N SER A 11 11.54 -19.61 -9.40
CA SER A 11 10.45 -19.73 -8.42
C SER A 11 10.36 -18.53 -7.49
N GLU A 12 11.50 -17.97 -7.09
CA GLU A 12 11.57 -16.74 -6.29
C GLU A 12 11.19 -15.51 -7.13
N ALA A 13 11.72 -15.43 -8.35
CA ALA A 13 11.49 -14.30 -9.24
C ALA A 13 10.03 -14.16 -9.70
N VAL A 14 9.29 -15.25 -9.94
CA VAL A 14 7.90 -15.17 -10.42
C VAL A 14 6.87 -14.85 -9.34
N ALA A 15 7.19 -15.02 -8.06
CA ALA A 15 6.24 -14.76 -6.98
C ALA A 15 5.73 -13.30 -6.96
N PRO A 16 6.59 -12.28 -7.10
CA PRO A 16 6.17 -10.87 -7.17
C PRO A 16 5.29 -10.56 -8.38
N LEU A 17 5.41 -11.28 -9.50
CA LEU A 17 4.60 -11.04 -10.70
C LEU A 17 3.10 -11.19 -10.43
N MET A 18 2.72 -11.95 -9.43
CA MET A 18 1.31 -12.17 -9.06
C MET A 18 0.60 -10.90 -8.59
N CYS A 19 1.33 -9.85 -8.19
CA CYS A 19 0.77 -8.56 -7.76
C CYS A 19 0.02 -7.80 -8.86
N ALA A 20 0.34 -8.09 -10.13
CA ALA A 20 -0.22 -7.42 -11.30
C ALA A 20 -0.94 -8.40 -12.24
N ILE A 21 -1.52 -9.47 -11.67
CA ILE A 21 -2.39 -10.42 -12.39
C ILE A 21 -3.84 -10.08 -12.12
N SER A 22 -4.65 -10.06 -13.17
CA SER A 22 -6.11 -9.97 -13.03
C SER A 22 -6.69 -11.32 -12.61
N GLY A 23 -7.44 -11.34 -11.52
CA GLY A 23 -8.01 -12.60 -10.99
C GLY A 23 -9.15 -13.21 -11.80
N LYS A 24 -9.90 -12.39 -12.52
CA LYS A 24 -10.97 -12.76 -13.48
C LYS A 24 -11.12 -11.64 -14.49
N SER A 25 -10.82 -11.89 -15.73
CA SER A 25 -10.92 -10.93 -16.82
C SER A 25 -11.62 -11.53 -18.04
N THR A 26 -12.25 -10.67 -18.83
CA THR A 26 -12.70 -11.04 -20.18
C THR A 26 -11.55 -11.24 -21.16
N LEU A 27 -10.36 -10.74 -20.81
CA LEU A 27 -9.13 -10.90 -21.58
C LEU A 27 -8.25 -11.97 -20.91
N SER A 28 -8.22 -13.17 -21.42
CA SER A 28 -7.43 -14.29 -20.88
C SER A 28 -5.92 -13.96 -20.82
N ALA A 29 -5.44 -13.12 -21.72
CA ALA A 29 -4.03 -12.74 -21.79
C ALA A 29 -3.51 -12.06 -20.51
N ILE A 30 -4.33 -11.23 -19.82
CA ILE A 30 -3.91 -10.54 -18.58
C ILE A 30 -4.02 -11.40 -17.31
N GLU A 31 -4.51 -12.63 -17.44
CA GLU A 31 -4.38 -13.68 -16.41
C GLU A 31 -3.06 -14.44 -16.53
N GLY A 32 -2.26 -14.13 -17.55
CA GLY A 32 -1.00 -14.77 -17.89
C GLY A 32 0.22 -13.92 -17.62
N ILE A 33 1.37 -14.60 -17.64
CA ILE A 33 2.70 -14.00 -17.69
C ILE A 33 3.15 -14.03 -19.14
N LEU A 34 3.47 -12.87 -19.69
CA LEU A 34 4.20 -12.78 -20.95
C LEU A 34 5.65 -13.14 -20.68
N ILE A 35 6.11 -14.25 -21.28
CA ILE A 35 7.49 -14.72 -21.22
C ILE A 35 8.12 -14.37 -22.57
N ASP A 36 9.14 -13.53 -22.55
CA ASP A 36 9.89 -13.08 -23.70
C ASP A 36 11.35 -13.53 -23.58
N ALA A 37 11.74 -14.45 -24.44
CA ALA A 37 13.06 -15.05 -24.56
C ALA A 37 13.68 -14.75 -25.94
N THR A 38 13.56 -13.51 -26.39
CA THR A 38 14.16 -13.04 -27.66
C THR A 38 15.56 -12.45 -27.46
N GLY A 39 16.02 -12.30 -26.20
CA GLY A 39 17.39 -11.92 -25.87
C GLY A 39 18.43 -13.02 -26.13
N GLU A 40 19.66 -12.83 -25.67
CA GLU A 40 20.73 -13.80 -25.84
C GLU A 40 20.86 -14.77 -24.65
N ASP A 41 20.83 -14.25 -23.42
CA ASP A 41 21.08 -14.98 -22.18
C ASP A 41 20.11 -14.64 -21.05
N THR A 42 19.06 -13.89 -21.36
CA THR A 42 18.05 -13.44 -20.39
C THR A 42 16.63 -13.64 -20.92
N CYS A 43 15.75 -13.96 -20.02
CA CYS A 43 14.31 -14.04 -20.25
C CYS A 43 13.61 -12.95 -19.44
N THR A 44 12.76 -12.17 -20.11
CA THR A 44 11.92 -11.15 -19.48
C THR A 44 10.51 -11.70 -19.26
N MET A 45 10.01 -11.57 -18.04
CA MET A 45 8.66 -11.95 -17.67
C MET A 45 7.88 -10.72 -17.25
N THR A 46 6.71 -10.52 -17.85
CA THR A 46 5.88 -9.33 -17.62
C THR A 46 4.45 -9.73 -17.28
N THR A 47 3.89 -9.08 -16.26
CA THR A 47 2.46 -9.11 -15.96
C THR A 47 1.88 -7.70 -16.02
N PHE A 48 0.63 -7.57 -16.47
CA PHE A 48 -0.01 -6.27 -16.62
C PHE A 48 -1.53 -6.40 -16.62
N ASP A 49 -2.19 -5.79 -15.65
CA ASP A 49 -3.66 -5.82 -15.48
C ASP A 49 -4.38 -4.60 -16.08
N LEU A 50 -3.71 -3.84 -16.96
CA LEU A 50 -4.11 -2.59 -17.60
C LEU A 50 -3.99 -1.33 -16.72
N GLU A 51 -3.85 -1.48 -15.40
CA GLU A 51 -3.63 -0.39 -14.45
C GLU A 51 -2.19 -0.40 -13.92
N LYS A 52 -1.71 -1.57 -13.50
CA LYS A 52 -0.36 -1.78 -12.97
C LYS A 52 0.29 -3.01 -13.59
N GLY A 53 1.59 -3.06 -13.58
CA GLY A 53 2.35 -4.19 -14.11
C GLY A 53 3.65 -4.41 -13.36
N MET A 54 4.17 -5.61 -13.52
CA MET A 54 5.46 -6.03 -13.00
C MET A 54 6.28 -6.63 -14.13
N ARG A 55 7.57 -6.27 -14.19
CA ARG A 55 8.54 -6.88 -15.09
C ARG A 55 9.74 -7.34 -14.29
N ILE A 56 10.19 -8.55 -14.59
CA ILE A 56 11.44 -9.10 -14.08
C ILE A 56 12.26 -9.63 -15.22
N THR A 57 13.58 -9.60 -15.07
CA THR A 57 14.51 -10.21 -16.02
C THR A 57 15.34 -11.25 -15.26
N VAL A 58 15.40 -12.45 -15.78
CA VAL A 58 16.15 -13.57 -15.18
C VAL A 58 17.13 -14.14 -16.18
N ALA A 59 18.25 -14.67 -15.70
CA ALA A 59 19.18 -15.39 -16.54
C ALA A 59 18.53 -16.68 -17.06
N ALA A 60 18.72 -16.97 -18.33
CA ALA A 60 18.17 -18.11 -19.03
C ALA A 60 19.12 -18.59 -20.13
N GLU A 61 19.25 -19.88 -20.30
CA GLU A 61 19.85 -20.45 -21.48
C GLU A 61 18.77 -20.54 -22.58
N ILE A 62 18.94 -19.78 -23.65
CA ILE A 62 17.98 -19.70 -24.73
C ILE A 62 18.40 -20.64 -25.86
N CYS A 63 17.76 -21.82 -25.90
CA CYS A 63 17.99 -22.80 -26.97
C CYS A 63 17.27 -22.42 -28.27
N GLU A 64 16.04 -21.89 -28.14
CA GLU A 64 15.21 -21.41 -29.26
C GLU A 64 14.51 -20.12 -28.82
N PRO A 65 14.79 -18.97 -29.47
CA PRO A 65 14.16 -17.72 -29.13
C PRO A 65 12.65 -17.73 -29.39
N GLY A 66 11.93 -16.88 -28.67
CA GLY A 66 10.50 -16.70 -28.87
C GLY A 66 9.81 -16.06 -27.69
N ALA A 67 8.50 -15.87 -27.81
CA ALA A 67 7.68 -15.32 -26.74
C ALA A 67 6.30 -15.99 -26.68
N ALA A 68 5.76 -16.16 -25.49
CA ALA A 68 4.44 -16.76 -25.27
C ALA A 68 3.83 -16.26 -23.94
N ILE A 69 2.50 -16.43 -23.80
CA ILE A 69 1.78 -16.13 -22.59
C ILE A 69 1.39 -17.45 -21.93
N VAL A 70 1.80 -17.63 -20.68
CA VAL A 70 1.40 -18.79 -19.86
C VAL A 70 0.50 -18.34 -18.71
N ASN A 71 -0.48 -19.18 -18.33
CA ASN A 71 -1.33 -18.85 -17.19
C ASN A 71 -0.49 -18.71 -15.92
N ALA A 72 -0.54 -17.53 -15.29
CA ALA A 72 0.33 -17.16 -14.19
C ALA A 72 0.19 -18.09 -12.98
N GLN A 73 -1.04 -18.35 -12.55
CA GLN A 73 -1.30 -19.18 -11.37
C GLN A 73 -0.80 -20.61 -11.57
N LYS A 74 -1.10 -21.20 -12.71
CA LYS A 74 -0.67 -22.56 -13.05
C LYS A 74 0.85 -22.65 -13.17
N PHE A 75 1.48 -21.66 -13.82
CA PHE A 75 2.93 -21.62 -13.98
C PHE A 75 3.65 -21.56 -12.63
N VAL A 76 3.25 -20.62 -11.76
CA VAL A 76 3.83 -20.45 -10.42
C VAL A 76 3.61 -21.71 -9.57
N GLN A 77 2.41 -22.31 -9.60
CA GLN A 77 2.13 -23.55 -8.88
C GLN A 77 2.97 -24.73 -9.39
N THR A 78 3.14 -24.84 -10.71
CA THR A 78 3.96 -25.89 -11.33
C THR A 78 5.42 -25.77 -10.88
N LEU A 79 6.01 -24.56 -10.94
CA LEU A 79 7.40 -24.34 -10.53
C LEU A 79 7.66 -24.73 -9.06
N ARG A 80 6.68 -24.50 -8.18
CA ARG A 80 6.80 -24.83 -6.74
C ARG A 80 6.85 -26.34 -6.46
N VAL A 81 6.24 -27.16 -7.31
CA VAL A 81 6.16 -28.61 -7.10
C VAL A 81 7.13 -29.40 -7.99
N MET A 82 7.80 -28.75 -8.95
CA MET A 82 8.82 -29.40 -9.77
C MET A 82 10.07 -29.71 -8.93
N GLU A 83 10.67 -30.87 -9.23
CA GLU A 83 11.92 -31.33 -8.62
C GLU A 83 13.08 -31.13 -9.60
N GLY A 84 14.29 -30.95 -9.08
CA GLY A 84 15.51 -30.73 -9.88
C GLY A 84 16.01 -29.28 -9.84
N ASP A 85 17.21 -29.07 -10.34
CA ASP A 85 17.90 -27.77 -10.28
C ASP A 85 17.52 -26.85 -11.43
N PHE A 86 17.10 -27.44 -12.55
CA PHE A 86 16.75 -26.73 -13.78
C PHE A 86 15.34 -27.08 -14.25
N VAL A 87 14.72 -26.10 -14.89
CA VAL A 87 13.41 -26.24 -15.54
C VAL A 87 13.58 -25.86 -17.02
N THR A 88 13.15 -26.75 -17.91
CA THR A 88 13.06 -26.48 -19.35
C THR A 88 11.63 -26.10 -19.69
N LEU A 89 11.43 -24.89 -20.22
CA LEU A 89 10.14 -24.46 -20.77
C LEU A 89 10.23 -24.48 -22.30
N THR A 90 9.34 -25.26 -22.92
CA THR A 90 9.18 -25.31 -24.38
C THR A 90 7.76 -24.88 -24.74
N VAL A 91 7.62 -24.05 -25.76
CA VAL A 91 6.31 -23.71 -26.35
C VAL A 91 6.36 -24.00 -27.83
N ASP A 92 5.47 -24.88 -28.29
CA ASP A 92 5.38 -25.29 -29.67
C ASP A 92 4.54 -24.34 -30.56
N GLU A 93 4.47 -24.64 -31.86
CA GLU A 93 3.69 -23.86 -32.83
C GLU A 93 2.18 -23.91 -32.59
N LYS A 94 1.70 -24.88 -31.81
CA LYS A 94 0.29 -25.03 -31.42
C LYS A 94 -0.05 -24.32 -30.09
N ASN A 95 0.89 -23.54 -29.57
CA ASN A 95 0.77 -22.87 -28.26
C ASN A 95 0.59 -23.85 -27.10
N LEU A 96 1.20 -25.04 -27.16
CA LEU A 96 1.28 -25.95 -26.03
C LEU A 96 2.59 -25.68 -25.29
N ALA A 97 2.50 -25.20 -24.04
CA ALA A 97 3.64 -25.04 -23.15
C ALA A 97 3.92 -26.34 -22.42
N CYS A 98 5.17 -26.80 -22.46
CA CYS A 98 5.68 -27.96 -21.76
C CYS A 98 6.76 -27.52 -20.78
N ILE A 99 6.60 -27.84 -19.50
CA ILE A 99 7.54 -27.57 -18.42
C ILE A 99 8.12 -28.90 -17.96
N GLU A 100 9.44 -29.05 -18.07
CA GLU A 100 10.13 -30.28 -17.74
C GLU A 100 11.18 -30.02 -16.67
N SER A 101 11.25 -30.88 -15.65
CA SER A 101 12.28 -30.85 -14.62
C SER A 101 12.51 -32.26 -14.08
N GLY A 102 13.72 -32.77 -14.24
CA GLY A 102 14.03 -34.17 -13.88
C GLY A 102 13.17 -35.17 -14.69
N LYS A 103 12.34 -35.93 -13.99
CA LYS A 103 11.40 -36.89 -14.61
C LYS A 103 9.98 -36.34 -14.74
N SER A 104 9.73 -35.16 -14.24
CA SER A 104 8.41 -34.52 -14.22
C SER A 104 8.17 -33.70 -15.47
N VAL A 105 7.01 -33.92 -16.09
CA VAL A 105 6.58 -33.20 -17.29
C VAL A 105 5.19 -32.66 -17.06
N HIS A 106 5.04 -31.34 -17.18
CA HIS A 106 3.75 -30.67 -17.05
C HIS A 106 3.41 -29.92 -18.35
N ARG A 107 2.20 -30.11 -18.86
CA ARG A 107 1.73 -29.46 -20.06
C ARG A 107 0.53 -28.57 -19.79
N MET A 108 0.54 -27.37 -20.37
CA MET A 108 -0.57 -26.41 -20.28
C MET A 108 -0.73 -25.65 -21.59
N ASN A 109 -1.95 -25.20 -21.87
CA ASN A 109 -2.17 -24.30 -22.99
C ASN A 109 -1.53 -22.96 -22.72
N SER A 110 -0.93 -22.36 -23.73
CA SER A 110 -0.42 -21.01 -23.74
C SER A 110 -1.16 -20.17 -24.80
N LEU A 111 -0.91 -18.87 -24.82
CA LEU A 111 -1.42 -17.96 -25.85
C LEU A 111 -0.25 -17.32 -26.60
N PRO A 112 -0.47 -16.91 -27.85
CA PRO A 112 0.53 -16.16 -28.60
C PRO A 112 0.86 -14.84 -27.91
N ALA A 113 2.13 -14.45 -27.89
CA ALA A 113 2.58 -13.18 -27.30
C ALA A 113 1.87 -11.95 -27.92
N SER A 114 1.44 -12.04 -29.19
CA SER A 114 0.70 -10.98 -29.89
C SER A 114 -0.66 -10.65 -29.28
N GLU A 115 -1.24 -11.54 -28.46
CA GLU A 115 -2.49 -11.29 -27.75
C GLU A 115 -2.29 -10.50 -26.46
N TYR A 116 -1.03 -10.30 -26.03
CA TYR A 116 -0.75 -9.54 -24.82
C TYR A 116 -1.00 -8.04 -25.05
N PRO A 117 -1.69 -7.35 -24.13
CA PRO A 117 -1.92 -5.92 -24.28
C PRO A 117 -0.60 -5.15 -24.31
N THR A 118 -0.59 -4.04 -25.06
CA THR A 118 0.60 -3.19 -25.15
C THR A 118 0.95 -2.64 -23.76
N VAL A 119 2.10 -3.05 -23.25
CA VAL A 119 2.64 -2.51 -21.98
C VAL A 119 3.10 -1.07 -22.23
N PRO A 120 2.76 -0.11 -21.35
CA PRO A 120 3.21 1.27 -21.51
C PRO A 120 4.73 1.36 -21.62
N ARG A 121 5.21 2.32 -22.45
CA ARG A 121 6.63 2.64 -22.46
C ARG A 121 7.01 3.20 -21.07
N LEU A 122 7.93 2.52 -20.43
CA LEU A 122 8.42 2.94 -19.11
C LEU A 122 9.44 4.07 -19.34
N VAL A 123 9.10 5.26 -18.87
CA VAL A 123 9.99 6.43 -18.90
C VAL A 123 10.86 6.37 -17.65
N THR A 124 12.15 6.61 -17.81
CA THR A 124 13.16 6.54 -16.74
C THR A 124 14.05 7.78 -16.71
N GLU A 125 13.51 8.92 -17.12
CA GLU A 125 14.26 10.17 -17.24
C GLU A 125 14.20 10.97 -15.92
N ASP A 126 12.99 11.26 -15.43
CA ASP A 126 12.79 12.03 -14.21
C ASP A 126 12.48 11.12 -13.03
N GLY A 127 13.22 11.26 -11.93
CA GLY A 127 12.99 10.39 -10.78
C GLY A 127 13.86 10.72 -9.58
N PHE A 128 13.70 9.91 -8.55
CA PHE A 128 14.44 10.04 -7.29
C PHE A 128 14.70 8.68 -6.66
N VAL A 129 15.62 8.64 -5.71
CA VAL A 129 15.96 7.43 -4.93
C VAL A 129 15.62 7.67 -3.47
N ILE A 130 15.02 6.67 -2.84
CA ILE A 130 14.67 6.68 -1.41
C ILE A 130 14.94 5.29 -0.80
N GLY A 131 15.20 5.23 0.50
CA GLY A 131 15.28 3.97 1.24
C GLY A 131 13.97 3.19 1.19
N GLN A 132 14.04 1.87 0.97
CA GLN A 132 12.84 1.04 0.95
C GLN A 132 12.12 1.02 2.29
N SER A 133 12.85 0.94 3.41
CA SER A 133 12.31 0.99 4.77
C SER A 133 11.57 2.31 5.05
N VAL A 134 12.16 3.45 4.65
CA VAL A 134 11.55 4.78 4.82
C VAL A 134 10.22 4.88 4.06
N LEU A 135 10.20 4.48 2.79
CA LEU A 135 8.96 4.49 2.00
C LEU A 135 7.92 3.53 2.58
N LYS A 136 8.32 2.34 3.01
CA LYS A 136 7.43 1.34 3.60
C LYS A 136 6.80 1.83 4.90
N GLU A 137 7.59 2.47 5.78
CA GLU A 137 7.10 3.10 7.00
C GLU A 137 6.07 4.18 6.70
N MET A 138 6.37 5.08 5.75
CA MET A 138 5.41 6.11 5.31
C MET A 138 4.10 5.50 4.81
N LEU A 139 4.17 4.43 4.01
CA LEU A 139 2.97 3.72 3.54
C LEU A 139 2.17 3.13 4.69
N THR A 140 2.81 2.54 5.70
CA THR A 140 2.15 2.02 6.91
C THR A 140 1.31 3.10 7.58
N LYS A 141 1.86 4.32 7.69
CA LYS A 141 1.19 5.45 8.36
C LYS A 141 -0.04 5.96 7.61
N VAL A 142 -0.07 5.86 6.27
CA VAL A 142 -1.16 6.45 5.48
C VAL A 142 -2.15 5.44 4.90
N MET A 143 -1.80 4.16 4.78
CA MET A 143 -2.63 3.16 4.09
C MET A 143 -4.03 3.01 4.67
N HIS A 144 -4.18 3.13 5.99
CA HIS A 144 -5.46 2.91 6.67
C HIS A 144 -6.53 3.95 6.29
N ALA A 145 -6.13 5.15 5.87
CA ALA A 145 -7.05 6.23 5.54
C ALA A 145 -7.31 6.38 4.02
N MET A 146 -6.80 5.49 3.17
CA MET A 146 -7.13 5.49 1.74
C MET A 146 -8.56 5.01 1.50
N ALA A 147 -9.29 5.72 0.66
CA ALA A 147 -10.59 5.25 0.22
C ALA A 147 -10.48 4.06 -0.76
N SER A 148 -11.54 3.25 -0.79
CA SER A 148 -11.74 2.24 -1.81
C SER A 148 -13.15 2.43 -2.39
N ASN A 149 -13.25 2.70 -3.69
CA ASN A 149 -14.51 2.94 -4.41
C ASN A 149 -15.27 4.23 -3.98
N ASP A 150 -14.55 5.31 -3.60
CA ASP A 150 -15.16 6.64 -3.45
C ASP A 150 -15.52 7.19 -4.84
N GLN A 151 -16.61 7.97 -4.92
CA GLN A 151 -17.05 8.61 -6.16
C GLN A 151 -16.05 9.66 -6.68
N ARG A 152 -15.19 10.18 -5.82
CA ARG A 152 -14.09 11.08 -6.16
C ARG A 152 -12.83 10.25 -6.42
N PRO A 153 -12.40 10.06 -7.68
CA PRO A 153 -11.30 9.16 -8.03
C PRO A 153 -10.01 9.46 -7.28
N VAL A 154 -9.72 10.74 -7.00
CA VAL A 154 -8.51 11.18 -6.31
C VAL A 154 -8.37 10.62 -4.90
N LEU A 155 -9.46 10.31 -4.19
CA LEU A 155 -9.44 9.70 -2.87
C LEU A 155 -9.16 8.19 -2.89
N ASN A 156 -9.35 7.53 -4.05
CA ASN A 156 -9.01 6.12 -4.23
C ASN A 156 -7.50 5.90 -4.44
N GLY A 157 -6.70 6.77 -3.85
CA GLY A 157 -5.24 6.72 -3.90
C GLY A 157 -4.60 7.52 -2.78
N CYS A 158 -3.29 7.39 -2.69
CA CYS A 158 -2.44 8.17 -1.80
C CYS A 158 -1.77 9.30 -2.59
N PHE A 159 -1.90 10.51 -2.10
CA PHE A 159 -1.23 11.69 -2.64
C PHE A 159 0.20 11.75 -2.09
N PHE A 160 1.15 12.03 -2.97
CA PHE A 160 2.54 12.27 -2.64
C PHE A 160 2.96 13.64 -3.12
N ARG A 161 3.82 14.30 -2.35
CA ARG A 161 4.49 15.54 -2.73
C ARG A 161 5.96 15.48 -2.30
N ILE A 162 6.84 15.77 -3.24
CA ILE A 162 8.26 15.97 -2.98
C ILE A 162 8.55 17.45 -3.16
N GLU A 163 9.12 18.04 -2.18
CA GLU A 163 9.52 19.44 -2.19
C GLU A 163 10.62 19.68 -1.15
N GLU A 164 11.72 20.34 -1.57
CA GLU A 164 12.80 20.78 -0.67
C GLU A 164 13.41 19.64 0.18
N GLY A 165 13.68 18.49 -0.43
CA GLY A 165 14.25 17.31 0.27
C GLY A 165 13.28 16.61 1.22
N ARG A 166 11.99 16.99 1.20
CA ARG A 166 10.94 16.40 2.03
C ARG A 166 9.95 15.61 1.18
N LEU A 167 9.70 14.38 1.56
CA LEU A 167 8.64 13.56 0.99
C LEU A 167 7.44 13.57 1.92
N MET A 168 6.27 13.93 1.39
CA MET A 168 4.99 13.90 2.09
C MET A 168 4.06 12.90 1.43
N ALA A 169 3.31 12.14 2.24
CA ALA A 169 2.22 11.28 1.82
C ALA A 169 0.93 11.65 2.55
N VAL A 170 -0.20 11.69 1.84
CA VAL A 170 -1.52 12.02 2.41
C VAL A 170 -2.57 11.08 1.84
N SER A 171 -3.42 10.56 2.69
CA SER A 171 -4.60 9.77 2.32
C SER A 171 -5.85 10.26 3.07
N CYS A 172 -7.03 10.09 2.47
CA CYS A 172 -8.30 10.49 3.05
C CYS A 172 -9.45 9.66 2.49
N ASP A 173 -10.38 9.23 3.35
CA ASP A 173 -11.60 8.47 2.98
C ASP A 173 -12.90 9.20 3.33
N SER A 174 -12.87 10.52 3.56
CA SER A 174 -13.99 11.38 3.99
C SER A 174 -14.32 11.31 5.48
N PHE A 175 -13.85 10.33 6.22
CA PHE A 175 -14.07 10.17 7.66
C PHE A 175 -12.80 10.34 8.47
N ARG A 176 -11.68 10.09 7.84
CA ARG A 176 -10.33 10.19 8.41
C ARG A 176 -9.33 10.62 7.35
N LEU A 177 -8.27 11.21 7.81
CA LEU A 177 -7.13 11.63 7.00
C LEU A 177 -5.85 11.22 7.72
N ALA A 178 -4.88 10.71 6.98
CA ALA A 178 -3.54 10.45 7.48
C ALA A 178 -2.54 11.26 6.65
N LYS A 179 -1.65 11.97 7.33
CA LYS A 179 -0.56 12.74 6.75
C LYS A 179 0.73 12.31 7.41
N CYS A 180 1.73 12.03 6.60
CA CYS A 180 3.06 11.70 7.05
C CYS A 180 4.06 12.43 6.15
N ALA A 181 5.12 12.99 6.73
CA ALA A 181 6.20 13.60 5.97
C ALA A 181 7.54 13.28 6.62
N VAL A 182 8.55 13.03 5.81
CA VAL A 182 9.92 12.75 6.24
C VAL A 182 10.90 13.62 5.47
N SER A 183 11.90 14.14 6.18
CA SER A 183 13.10 14.72 5.57
C SER A 183 14.07 13.58 5.34
N THR A 184 14.43 13.31 4.11
CA THR A 184 15.37 12.23 3.76
C THR A 184 16.30 12.71 2.67
N GLU A 185 17.50 12.13 2.61
CA GLU A 185 18.40 12.33 1.48
C GLU A 185 17.74 11.71 0.24
N ILE A 186 17.01 12.54 -0.49
CA ILE A 186 16.47 12.18 -1.79
C ILE A 186 17.53 12.58 -2.80
N GLU A 187 18.15 11.60 -3.45
CA GLU A 187 19.01 11.87 -4.60
C GLU A 187 18.13 12.40 -5.75
N ASN A 188 17.95 13.70 -5.76
CA ASN A 188 16.92 14.32 -6.56
C ASN A 188 17.25 15.78 -6.84
N LYS A 189 18.00 16.00 -7.93
CA LYS A 189 18.29 17.37 -8.39
C LYS A 189 18.03 17.48 -9.86
N ASN A 190 17.47 18.62 -10.25
CA ASN A 190 17.42 19.05 -11.65
C ASN A 190 18.84 19.19 -12.22
N GLU A 191 18.98 19.27 -13.53
CA GLU A 191 20.27 19.51 -14.21
C GLU A 191 20.97 20.80 -13.74
N ASP A 192 20.19 21.80 -13.30
CA ASP A 192 20.68 23.06 -12.74
C ASP A 192 21.04 22.99 -11.24
N GLY A 193 20.89 21.81 -10.60
CA GLY A 193 21.16 21.57 -9.20
C GLY A 193 20.05 22.00 -8.24
N SER A 194 18.91 22.51 -8.74
CA SER A 194 17.73 22.78 -7.94
C SER A 194 17.00 21.50 -7.55
N ASP A 195 16.25 21.52 -6.43
CA ASP A 195 15.46 20.39 -5.99
C ASP A 195 14.28 20.14 -6.92
N LEU A 196 14.05 18.87 -7.24
CA LEU A 196 12.87 18.46 -7.99
C LEU A 196 11.60 18.67 -7.13
N ARG A 197 10.51 19.08 -7.79
CA ARG A 197 9.20 19.22 -7.18
C ARG A 197 8.19 18.40 -7.94
N PHE A 198 7.65 17.40 -7.27
CA PHE A 198 6.61 16.53 -7.83
C PHE A 198 5.40 16.44 -6.91
N SER A 199 4.23 16.32 -7.52
CA SER A 199 3.03 15.87 -6.83
C SER A 199 2.29 14.86 -7.70
N PHE A 200 1.87 13.74 -7.10
CA PHE A 200 1.23 12.65 -7.83
C PHE A 200 0.34 11.82 -6.90
N ILE A 201 -0.59 11.07 -7.48
CA ILE A 201 -1.52 10.22 -6.73
C ILE A 201 -1.36 8.77 -7.19
N ILE A 202 -0.95 7.89 -6.28
CA ILE A 202 -0.80 6.46 -6.52
C ILE A 202 -2.09 5.76 -6.14
N PRO A 203 -2.69 4.90 -7.01
CA PRO A 203 -3.91 4.17 -6.68
C PRO A 203 -3.75 3.29 -5.44
N THR A 204 -4.81 3.18 -4.62
CA THR A 204 -4.85 2.39 -3.38
C THR A 204 -4.36 0.95 -3.58
N LYS A 205 -4.79 0.29 -4.66
CA LYS A 205 -4.34 -1.08 -4.97
C LYS A 205 -2.84 -1.15 -5.25
N THR A 206 -2.30 -0.15 -5.96
CA THR A 206 -0.87 -0.06 -6.26
C THR A 206 -0.05 0.15 -4.99
N VAL A 207 -0.50 1.04 -4.10
CA VAL A 207 0.14 1.26 -2.79
C VAL A 207 0.18 -0.04 -1.98
N GLY A 208 -0.93 -0.78 -1.93
CA GLY A 208 -1.00 -2.05 -1.22
C GLY A 208 -0.06 -3.13 -1.77
N GLU A 209 0.16 -3.19 -3.07
CA GLU A 209 1.13 -4.11 -3.67
C GLU A 209 2.57 -3.60 -3.49
N LEU A 210 2.81 -2.30 -3.65
CA LEU A 210 4.13 -1.70 -3.41
C LEU A 210 4.61 -1.99 -1.98
N TYR A 211 3.75 -1.81 -0.99
CA TYR A 211 4.05 -2.10 0.41
C TYR A 211 4.58 -3.52 0.63
N LYS A 212 3.99 -4.52 -0.04
CA LYS A 212 4.42 -5.94 0.05
C LYS A 212 5.76 -6.20 -0.64
N LEU A 213 6.11 -5.40 -1.64
CA LEU A 213 7.35 -5.55 -2.40
C LEU A 213 8.56 -4.91 -1.72
N LEU A 214 8.32 -3.88 -0.90
CA LEU A 214 9.38 -3.16 -0.18
C LEU A 214 9.90 -3.98 1.01
N LYS A 215 11.21 -3.92 1.22
CA LYS A 215 11.89 -4.58 2.34
C LYS A 215 12.08 -3.62 3.51
N ASP A 216 12.20 -4.19 4.72
CA ASP A 216 12.56 -3.46 5.95
C ASP A 216 14.08 -3.47 6.17
N ASP A 217 14.87 -3.20 5.12
CA ASP A 217 16.33 -3.13 5.18
C ASP A 217 16.78 -1.71 4.81
N GLU A 218 17.44 -1.03 5.75
CA GLU A 218 17.91 0.35 5.58
C GLU A 218 18.95 0.52 4.45
N ARG A 219 19.61 -0.57 4.05
CA ARG A 219 20.61 -0.56 2.96
C ARG A 219 19.98 -0.65 1.58
N GLU A 220 18.74 -1.10 1.51
CA GLU A 220 18.04 -1.28 0.24
C GLU A 220 17.33 0.00 -0.16
N THR A 221 17.47 0.36 -1.43
CA THR A 221 16.83 1.55 -2.00
C THR A 221 15.83 1.17 -3.07
N VAL A 222 14.92 2.08 -3.35
CA VAL A 222 14.03 2.05 -4.50
C VAL A 222 14.25 3.29 -5.34
N ARG A 223 14.44 3.12 -6.64
CA ARG A 223 14.48 4.23 -7.59
C ARG A 223 13.11 4.39 -8.22
N ILE A 224 12.56 5.58 -8.10
CA ILE A 224 11.22 5.92 -8.55
C ILE A 224 11.32 6.88 -9.71
N TYR A 225 10.68 6.55 -10.84
CA TYR A 225 10.59 7.42 -12.00
C TYR A 225 9.15 7.85 -12.22
N LEU A 226 8.97 9.07 -12.61
CA LEU A 226 7.67 9.69 -12.82
C LEU A 226 7.51 10.18 -14.25
N SER A 227 6.36 9.91 -14.81
CA SER A 227 5.88 10.55 -16.02
C SER A 227 4.51 11.16 -15.74
N ARG A 228 3.96 11.86 -16.72
CA ARG A 228 2.64 12.48 -16.57
C ARG A 228 1.53 11.49 -16.15
N LYS A 229 1.62 10.22 -16.56
CA LYS A 229 0.54 9.23 -16.40
C LYS A 229 0.96 7.96 -15.69
N THR A 230 2.26 7.75 -15.51
CA THR A 230 2.80 6.50 -14.98
C THR A 230 3.90 6.76 -13.96
N ILE A 231 3.97 5.88 -12.98
CA ILE A 231 5.05 5.78 -12.01
C ILE A 231 5.73 4.43 -12.17
N VAL A 232 7.04 4.41 -12.04
CA VAL A 232 7.87 3.20 -12.16
C VAL A 232 8.75 3.09 -10.92
N PHE A 233 8.75 1.93 -10.31
CA PHE A 233 9.58 1.59 -9.16
C PHE A 233 10.59 0.53 -9.56
N ASN A 234 11.87 0.85 -9.53
CA ASN A 234 12.95 -0.12 -9.69
C ASN A 234 13.37 -0.62 -8.29
N ILE A 235 13.05 -1.87 -8.01
CA ILE A 235 13.29 -2.53 -6.72
C ILE A 235 14.20 -3.73 -6.98
N GLY A 236 15.52 -3.56 -6.84
CA GLY A 236 16.50 -4.59 -7.23
C GLY A 236 16.36 -4.96 -8.71
N SER A 237 16.08 -6.22 -9.02
CA SER A 237 15.84 -6.73 -10.38
C SER A 237 14.41 -6.57 -10.88
N MET A 238 13.50 -6.07 -10.04
CA MET A 238 12.09 -5.91 -10.36
C MET A 238 11.79 -4.49 -10.83
N ILE A 239 10.93 -4.37 -11.83
CA ILE A 239 10.35 -3.11 -12.28
C ILE A 239 8.85 -3.18 -12.08
N PHE A 240 8.37 -2.55 -11.01
CA PHE A 240 6.94 -2.38 -10.74
C PHE A 240 6.48 -1.05 -11.31
N PHE A 241 5.37 -1.02 -12.03
CA PHE A 241 4.86 0.21 -12.62
C PHE A 241 3.34 0.29 -12.50
N SER A 242 2.83 1.53 -12.48
CA SER A 242 1.39 1.78 -12.36
C SER A 242 0.99 3.06 -13.08
N ARG A 243 -0.27 3.13 -13.49
CA ARG A 243 -0.90 4.40 -13.85
C ARG A 243 -1.10 5.23 -12.61
N LEU A 244 -0.97 6.54 -12.76
CA LEU A 244 -1.31 7.52 -11.73
C LEU A 244 -2.78 7.92 -11.85
N ILE A 245 -3.37 8.35 -10.75
CA ILE A 245 -4.70 8.98 -10.76
C ILE A 245 -4.51 10.44 -11.15
N GLU A 246 -5.16 10.86 -12.26
CA GLU A 246 -5.13 12.24 -12.72
C GLU A 246 -6.14 13.08 -11.91
N GLY A 247 -5.79 14.31 -11.57
CA GLY A 247 -6.66 15.27 -10.90
C GLY A 247 -5.97 16.03 -9.78
N GLN A 248 -6.64 17.05 -9.29
CA GLN A 248 -6.19 17.79 -8.11
C GLN A 248 -6.65 17.08 -6.84
N TYR A 249 -5.71 16.80 -5.94
CA TYR A 249 -6.07 16.25 -4.63
C TYR A 249 -6.81 17.28 -3.78
N ILE A 250 -7.51 16.82 -2.75
CA ILE A 250 -8.23 17.70 -1.82
C ILE A 250 -7.27 18.66 -1.12
N ASP A 251 -7.76 19.85 -0.79
CA ASP A 251 -7.00 20.83 0.00
C ASP A 251 -7.04 20.41 1.48
N PHE A 252 -6.16 19.46 1.82
CA PHE A 252 -6.09 18.86 3.15
C PHE A 252 -5.62 19.85 4.22
N ASP A 253 -4.84 20.86 3.87
CA ASP A 253 -4.37 21.88 4.81
C ASP A 253 -5.52 22.74 5.36
N ARG A 254 -6.61 22.90 4.58
CA ARG A 254 -7.84 23.55 5.05
C ARG A 254 -8.76 22.63 5.87
N ILE A 255 -8.62 21.33 5.69
CA ILE A 255 -9.46 20.34 6.40
C ILE A 255 -8.90 20.09 7.80
N ILE A 256 -7.59 20.06 7.93
CA ILE A 256 -6.90 19.86 9.21
C ILE A 256 -7.10 21.10 10.08
N LEU A 257 -7.83 20.92 11.20
CA LEU A 257 -8.03 21.98 12.17
C LEU A 257 -6.78 22.19 13.01
N ASN A 258 -6.37 23.44 13.16
CA ASN A 258 -5.19 23.84 13.96
C ASN A 258 -5.57 24.65 15.21
N THR A 259 -6.87 24.81 15.49
CA THR A 259 -7.39 25.66 16.60
C THR A 259 -8.00 24.83 17.71
N HIS A 260 -7.23 23.84 18.22
CA HIS A 260 -7.67 22.99 19.30
C HIS A 260 -7.52 23.69 20.67
N ARG A 261 -8.37 23.33 21.65
CA ARG A 261 -8.38 23.88 22.99
C ARG A 261 -8.38 22.82 24.09
N ILE A 262 -8.56 21.57 23.73
CA ILE A 262 -8.60 20.42 24.63
C ILE A 262 -7.54 19.46 24.14
N PHE A 263 -6.68 19.02 25.03
CA PHE A 263 -5.57 18.15 24.71
C PHE A 263 -5.51 16.98 25.69
N ALA A 264 -5.21 15.81 25.19
CA ALA A 264 -4.97 14.64 26.03
C ALA A 264 -3.71 13.90 25.52
N THR A 265 -2.78 13.61 26.41
CA THR A 265 -1.64 12.75 26.13
C THR A 265 -1.93 11.38 26.75
N VAL A 266 -1.88 10.34 25.94
CA VAL A 266 -2.28 8.98 26.34
C VAL A 266 -1.19 7.97 25.95
N ASN A 267 -1.08 6.89 26.72
CA ASN A 267 -0.28 5.74 26.30
C ASN A 267 -1.02 5.03 25.14
N ARG A 268 -0.36 4.92 24.00
CA ARG A 268 -0.94 4.40 22.77
C ARG A 268 -1.35 2.94 22.88
N GLU A 269 -0.49 2.09 23.44
CA GLU A 269 -0.76 0.65 23.53
C GLU A 269 -1.88 0.35 24.53
N GLU A 270 -1.92 1.06 25.65
CA GLU A 270 -2.97 0.93 26.62
C GLU A 270 -4.33 1.34 26.05
N LEU A 271 -4.38 2.45 25.29
CA LEU A 271 -5.60 2.87 24.59
C LEU A 271 -6.02 1.85 23.54
N ILE A 272 -5.11 1.33 22.72
CA ILE A 272 -5.41 0.26 21.75
C ILE A 272 -6.00 -0.96 22.47
N ALA A 273 -5.40 -1.41 23.55
CA ALA A 273 -5.90 -2.56 24.29
C ALA A 273 -7.34 -2.35 24.83
N SER A 274 -7.66 -1.14 25.31
CA SER A 274 -9.01 -0.78 25.73
C SER A 274 -10.00 -0.73 24.58
N LEU A 275 -9.59 -0.19 23.44
CA LEU A 275 -10.41 -0.15 22.23
C LEU A 275 -10.62 -1.55 21.61
N ASP A 276 -9.62 -2.43 21.68
CA ASP A 276 -9.75 -3.84 21.24
C ASP A 276 -10.77 -4.58 22.12
N ARG A 277 -10.84 -4.34 23.43
CA ARG A 277 -11.92 -4.85 24.30
C ARG A 277 -13.28 -4.28 23.88
N ALA A 278 -13.35 -3.00 23.55
CA ALA A 278 -14.58 -2.38 23.06
C ALA A 278 -15.01 -2.93 21.68
N ALA A 279 -14.08 -3.39 20.85
CA ALA A 279 -14.35 -3.99 19.55
C ALA A 279 -15.24 -5.24 19.65
N LEU A 280 -15.10 -6.03 20.72
CA LEU A 280 -15.92 -7.22 20.98
C LEU A 280 -17.43 -6.90 21.06
N VAL A 281 -17.78 -5.66 21.37
CA VAL A 281 -19.16 -5.18 21.45
C VAL A 281 -19.56 -4.37 20.21
N THR A 282 -18.63 -3.65 19.59
CA THR A 282 -18.94 -2.68 18.52
C THR A 282 -18.86 -3.23 17.11
N GLU A 283 -18.10 -4.31 16.86
CA GLU A 283 -17.80 -4.77 15.50
C GLU A 283 -18.69 -5.88 14.97
N GLU A 284 -19.44 -6.60 15.82
CA GLU A 284 -20.33 -7.63 15.32
C GLU A 284 -21.51 -7.05 14.51
N LYS A 285 -21.69 -7.61 13.32
CA LYS A 285 -22.83 -7.28 12.46
C LYS A 285 -24.08 -7.99 12.94
N VAL A 286 -24.85 -7.37 13.80
CA VAL A 286 -26.22 -7.80 14.05
C VAL A 286 -27.10 -7.28 12.89
N ALA A 287 -27.79 -8.17 12.19
CA ALA A 287 -28.66 -7.79 11.08
C ALA A 287 -29.68 -6.74 11.51
N GLY A 288 -29.67 -5.57 10.86
CA GLY A 288 -30.58 -4.46 11.14
C GLY A 288 -30.11 -3.48 12.24
N SER A 289 -28.95 -3.66 12.86
CA SER A 289 -28.40 -2.72 13.84
C SER A 289 -27.51 -1.65 13.18
N VAL A 290 -27.58 -0.43 13.70
CA VAL A 290 -26.62 0.63 13.39
C VAL A 290 -25.26 0.22 14.02
N ARG A 291 -24.15 0.42 13.30
CA ARG A 291 -22.81 0.18 13.86
C ARG A 291 -22.66 0.93 15.18
N SER A 292 -22.33 0.20 16.22
CA SER A 292 -22.02 0.79 17.51
C SER A 292 -20.75 1.62 17.44
N HIS A 293 -20.69 2.66 18.25
CA HIS A 293 -19.53 3.53 18.37
C HIS A 293 -18.94 3.40 19.78
N VAL A 294 -17.67 3.68 19.89
CA VAL A 294 -17.02 3.85 21.20
C VAL A 294 -17.19 5.29 21.68
N LYS A 295 -17.49 5.47 22.96
CA LYS A 295 -17.55 6.77 23.63
C LYS A 295 -16.31 6.96 24.47
N LEU A 296 -15.69 8.11 24.33
CA LEU A 296 -14.53 8.55 25.09
C LEU A 296 -14.94 9.76 25.93
N LEU A 297 -14.88 9.65 27.25
CA LEU A 297 -15.09 10.75 28.17
C LEU A 297 -13.74 11.14 28.76
N PHE A 298 -13.26 12.31 28.40
CA PHE A 298 -12.10 12.98 28.99
C PHE A 298 -12.59 13.78 30.19
N GLU A 299 -12.24 13.37 31.41
CA GLU A 299 -12.72 14.01 32.67
C GLU A 299 -11.57 14.05 33.68
N GLY A 300 -11.12 15.25 33.99
CA GLY A 300 -9.89 15.41 34.79
C GLY A 300 -8.72 14.67 34.15
N ASN A 301 -7.99 13.88 34.90
CA ASN A 301 -6.87 13.07 34.42
C ASN A 301 -7.25 11.62 34.08
N LEU A 302 -8.51 11.37 33.77
CA LEU A 302 -9.02 10.05 33.40
C LEU A 302 -9.66 10.08 32.02
N LEU A 303 -9.38 9.05 31.23
CA LEU A 303 -10.12 8.71 30.02
C LEU A 303 -11.00 7.51 30.29
N LYS A 304 -12.31 7.71 30.23
CA LYS A 304 -13.31 6.64 30.38
C LYS A 304 -13.78 6.20 29.00
N ILE A 305 -13.64 4.91 28.72
CA ILE A 305 -13.93 4.30 27.42
C ILE A 305 -15.17 3.41 27.60
N SER A 306 -16.21 3.63 26.82
CA SER A 306 -17.43 2.83 26.92
C SER A 306 -18.06 2.56 25.54
N ALA A 307 -18.68 1.39 25.42
CA ALA A 307 -19.47 1.04 24.24
C ALA A 307 -20.69 0.20 24.66
N ILE A 308 -21.79 0.36 23.92
CA ILE A 308 -23.05 -0.37 24.13
C ILE A 308 -23.58 -0.81 22.77
N SER A 309 -23.99 -2.06 22.68
CA SER A 309 -24.69 -2.62 21.52
C SER A 309 -25.76 -3.62 21.96
N ALA A 310 -26.41 -4.27 20.99
CA ALA A 310 -27.35 -5.35 21.26
C ALA A 310 -26.68 -6.60 21.91
N LEU A 311 -25.36 -6.71 21.81
CA LEU A 311 -24.59 -7.84 22.35
C LEU A 311 -24.18 -7.65 23.81
N GLY A 312 -24.16 -6.40 24.29
CA GLY A 312 -23.75 -6.07 25.66
C GLY A 312 -23.12 -4.69 25.75
N SER A 313 -22.38 -4.48 26.82
CA SER A 313 -21.66 -3.24 27.09
C SER A 313 -20.24 -3.51 27.57
N THR A 314 -19.38 -2.57 27.33
CA THR A 314 -18.02 -2.54 27.87
C THR A 314 -17.75 -1.20 28.52
N TYR A 315 -16.94 -1.20 29.56
CA TYR A 315 -16.42 -0.02 30.24
C TYR A 315 -14.97 -0.27 30.62
N ASP A 316 -14.15 0.73 30.40
CA ASP A 316 -12.74 0.74 30.75
C ASP A 316 -12.31 2.15 31.13
N GLU A 317 -11.22 2.30 31.87
CA GLU A 317 -10.65 3.60 32.20
C GLU A 317 -9.13 3.55 32.27
N MET A 318 -8.49 4.66 31.93
CA MET A 318 -7.03 4.81 31.98
C MET A 318 -6.64 6.21 32.44
N GLU A 319 -5.46 6.33 33.05
CA GLU A 319 -4.88 7.62 33.41
C GLU A 319 -4.31 8.33 32.17
N ILE A 320 -4.52 9.64 32.12
CA ILE A 320 -4.06 10.48 31.02
C ILE A 320 -3.54 11.82 31.56
N GLU A 321 -2.75 12.51 30.75
CA GLU A 321 -2.48 13.93 30.95
C GLU A 321 -3.53 14.73 30.15
N HIS A 322 -4.38 15.51 30.80
CA HIS A 322 -5.49 16.22 30.16
C HIS A 322 -5.43 17.70 30.45
N GLU A 323 -5.60 18.50 29.40
CA GLU A 323 -5.66 19.96 29.44
C GLU A 323 -6.96 20.44 28.76
N GLY A 324 -7.69 21.30 29.43
CA GLY A 324 -8.92 21.91 28.92
C GLY A 324 -10.16 21.49 29.69
N ILE A 325 -11.32 21.59 29.06
CA ILE A 325 -12.60 21.21 29.66
C ILE A 325 -12.90 19.73 29.42
N ASP A 326 -13.69 19.14 30.30
CA ASP A 326 -14.18 17.77 30.11
C ASP A 326 -14.96 17.63 28.81
N LEU A 327 -14.75 16.54 28.12
CA LEU A 327 -15.36 16.29 26.81
C LEU A 327 -15.81 14.85 26.63
N LEU A 328 -17.08 14.65 26.29
CA LEU A 328 -17.60 13.36 25.81
C LEU A 328 -17.68 13.39 24.29
N ILE A 329 -16.99 12.48 23.62
CA ILE A 329 -16.95 12.37 22.17
C ILE A 329 -17.04 10.90 21.73
N ALA A 330 -17.56 10.62 20.54
CA ALA A 330 -17.73 9.25 20.07
C ALA A 330 -17.08 9.05 18.70
N PHE A 331 -16.55 7.83 18.49
CA PHE A 331 -15.87 7.46 17.26
C PHE A 331 -16.28 6.09 16.73
N ASN A 332 -16.06 5.88 15.45
CA ASN A 332 -15.95 4.54 14.90
C ASN A 332 -14.70 3.89 15.52
N ASN A 333 -14.93 2.83 16.31
CA ASN A 333 -13.87 2.17 17.08
C ASN A 333 -12.71 1.70 16.21
N ARG A 334 -13.02 1.06 15.08
CA ARG A 334 -12.02 0.55 14.15
C ARG A 334 -11.16 1.67 13.56
N PHE A 335 -11.77 2.81 13.20
CA PHE A 335 -11.01 3.93 12.63
C PHE A 335 -10.02 4.51 13.63
N LEU A 336 -10.41 4.58 14.90
CA LEU A 336 -9.52 5.04 15.96
C LEU A 336 -8.39 4.05 16.23
N ILE A 337 -8.67 2.74 16.26
CA ILE A 337 -7.66 1.70 16.38
C ILE A 337 -6.67 1.74 15.21
N ASP A 338 -7.17 1.83 13.97
CA ASP A 338 -6.32 1.88 12.78
C ASP A 338 -5.37 3.10 12.82
N CYS A 339 -5.88 4.25 13.26
CA CYS A 339 -5.11 5.48 13.43
C CYS A 339 -3.99 5.29 14.47
N LEU A 340 -4.30 4.73 15.65
CA LEU A 340 -3.32 4.49 16.70
C LEU A 340 -2.27 3.44 16.31
N ARG A 341 -2.66 2.39 15.59
CA ARG A 341 -1.75 1.35 15.11
C ARG A 341 -0.82 1.82 14.00
N ALA A 342 -1.18 2.91 13.31
CA ALA A 342 -0.33 3.50 12.28
C ALA A 342 0.83 4.33 12.87
N SER A 343 0.75 4.74 14.12
CA SER A 343 1.86 5.37 14.84
C SER A 343 2.74 4.34 15.53
N ASP A 344 4.03 4.60 15.60
CA ASP A 344 5.02 3.77 16.32
C ASP A 344 5.38 4.36 17.70
N GLU A 345 4.83 5.54 18.04
CA GLU A 345 5.18 6.25 19.27
C GLU A 345 4.52 5.63 20.51
N GLU A 346 5.20 5.67 21.65
CA GLU A 346 4.67 5.17 22.92
C GLU A 346 3.50 6.02 23.41
N LYS A 347 3.61 7.34 23.30
CA LYS A 347 2.60 8.30 23.68
C LYS A 347 2.11 9.11 22.51
N VAL A 348 0.81 9.29 22.41
CA VAL A 348 0.17 10.14 21.42
C VAL A 348 -0.59 11.28 22.07
N ARG A 349 -0.60 12.42 21.41
CA ARG A 349 -1.39 13.60 21.78
C ARG A 349 -2.66 13.64 20.94
N ILE A 350 -3.80 13.69 21.61
CA ILE A 350 -5.12 13.86 21.00
C ILE A 350 -5.54 15.31 21.20
N SER A 351 -5.73 16.03 20.08
CA SER A 351 -6.09 17.44 20.06
C SER A 351 -7.54 17.59 19.62
N MET A 352 -8.34 18.30 20.42
CA MET A 352 -9.81 18.36 20.29
C MET A 352 -10.32 19.79 20.44
N THR A 353 -11.56 20.05 19.95
CA THR A 353 -12.25 21.35 20.14
C THR A 353 -13.67 21.14 20.68
N SER A 354 -14.42 20.18 20.15
CA SER A 354 -15.78 19.86 20.55
C SER A 354 -16.17 18.44 20.15
N ALA A 355 -17.28 17.94 20.64
CA ALA A 355 -17.82 16.64 20.29
C ALA A 355 -18.26 16.48 18.82
N LEU A 356 -18.30 17.56 18.05
CA LEU A 356 -18.79 17.60 16.66
C LEU A 356 -17.70 17.93 15.63
N THR A 357 -16.51 18.28 16.08
CA THR A 357 -15.36 18.63 15.21
C THR A 357 -14.37 17.47 15.13
N SER A 358 -13.60 17.42 14.07
CA SER A 358 -12.50 16.45 13.96
C SER A 358 -11.50 16.59 15.11
N ILE A 359 -10.87 15.47 15.43
CA ILE A 359 -9.71 15.44 16.31
C ILE A 359 -8.45 15.23 15.47
N ASN A 360 -7.31 15.66 16.01
CA ASN A 360 -5.99 15.29 15.52
C ASN A 360 -5.33 14.35 16.53
N VAL A 361 -4.68 13.32 16.02
CA VAL A 361 -3.82 12.42 16.80
C VAL A 361 -2.41 12.56 16.21
N GLU A 362 -1.47 12.92 17.06
CA GLU A 362 -0.08 13.20 16.70
C GLU A 362 0.85 12.54 17.73
N PRO A 363 2.14 12.33 17.41
CA PRO A 363 3.15 12.01 18.42
C PRO A 363 3.13 13.02 19.57
N ALA A 364 3.25 12.55 20.81
CA ALA A 364 3.33 13.46 21.96
C ALA A 364 4.62 14.31 21.91
N GLU A 365 5.70 13.71 21.42
CA GLU A 365 6.97 14.38 21.17
C GLU A 365 7.18 14.55 19.67
N LYS A 366 7.35 15.79 19.22
CA LYS A 366 7.60 16.09 17.80
C LYS A 366 9.05 15.80 17.45
N LYS A 367 9.25 15.12 16.33
CA LYS A 367 10.57 14.90 15.73
C LYS A 367 10.85 16.01 14.70
N GLU A 368 12.09 16.46 14.59
CA GLU A 368 12.46 17.52 13.64
C GLU A 368 12.39 17.03 12.18
N ASP A 369 12.74 15.77 11.93
CA ASP A 369 12.89 15.20 10.59
C ASP A 369 11.62 14.51 10.08
N SER A 370 10.60 14.36 10.90
CA SER A 370 9.36 13.68 10.52
C SER A 370 8.12 14.37 11.09
N GLU A 371 7.02 14.27 10.34
CA GLU A 371 5.69 14.73 10.73
C GLU A 371 4.70 13.59 10.57
N GLU A 372 3.85 13.42 11.56
CA GLU A 372 2.81 12.42 11.58
C GLU A 372 1.55 13.05 12.15
N LEU A 373 0.45 12.98 11.42
CA LEU A 373 -0.83 13.51 11.83
C LEU A 373 -1.97 12.63 11.31
N PHE A 374 -2.83 12.21 12.20
CA PHE A 374 -4.05 11.50 11.88
C PHE A 374 -5.26 12.31 12.30
N MET A 375 -6.11 12.66 11.36
CA MET A 375 -7.37 13.35 11.64
C MET A 375 -8.53 12.36 11.58
N LEU A 376 -9.44 12.44 12.55
CA LEU A 376 -10.61 11.58 12.62
C LEU A 376 -11.87 12.37 12.90
N LEU A 377 -12.94 12.13 12.13
CA LEU A 377 -14.26 12.72 12.37
C LEU A 377 -15.01 11.92 13.45
N PRO A 378 -15.67 12.62 14.41
CA PRO A 378 -16.50 11.97 15.39
C PRO A 378 -17.81 11.45 14.81
N VAL A 379 -18.40 10.47 15.48
CA VAL A 379 -19.77 10.00 15.23
C VAL A 379 -20.73 10.88 16.02
N ARG A 380 -21.76 11.42 15.35
CA ARG A 380 -22.81 12.17 16.03
C ARG A 380 -23.62 11.24 16.91
N MET A 381 -23.58 11.49 18.22
CA MET A 381 -24.45 10.82 19.16
C MET A 381 -25.87 11.36 19.01
N LYS A 382 -26.87 10.45 18.97
CA LYS A 382 -28.27 10.86 19.14
C LYS A 382 -28.50 11.12 20.60
N GLU A 383 -29.10 12.27 20.91
CA GLU A 383 -29.59 12.59 22.24
C GLU A 383 -30.67 11.60 22.70
#